data_fb52ec84176153ce1d8cbdab1ac4b1cf
#
_entry.id   fb52ec84176153ce1d8cbdab1ac4b1cf
#
_cell.length_a   1.000
_cell.length_b   1.000
_cell.length_c   1.000
_cell.angle_alpha   90.00
_cell.angle_beta   90.00
_cell.angle_gamma   90.00
#
_symmetry.space_group_name_H-M   'P 1'
#
loop_
_entity.id
_entity.type
_entity.pdbx_description
1 polymer ?
#
loop_
_entity_poly.entity_id
_entity_poly.type
_entity_poly.pdbx_seq_one_letter_code
_entity_poly.pdbx_strand_id
1 'polypeptide(L)'
;MAAVGLFGIMTLTLADVSGRKLLSSSVPGALEITELLLVLVIFSGLPLVSLRGEHVVFDSLDALIPAWLRRAQQLLVEGLCAAALAGIAYLMWVKAGQLAEYGDTTAQLKMSLAPFVYVIGVLCGVTALVHVILMVQPEATHHLGTEVGGA
;
A
#
# COMPACT_ATOMS: atom_id res chain seq x y z
N MET A 1 -4.51 -2.00 -10.56
CA MET A 1 -5.11 -2.63 -9.36
C MET A 1 -5.85 -1.61 -8.50
N ALA A 2 -5.21 -0.50 -8.08
CA ALA A 2 -5.87 0.53 -7.24
C ALA A 2 -7.17 1.09 -7.85
N ALA A 3 -7.18 1.43 -9.14
CA ALA A 3 -8.38 1.96 -9.81
C ALA A 3 -9.57 0.99 -9.77
N VAL A 4 -9.32 -0.30 -9.92
CA VAL A 4 -10.36 -1.35 -9.85
C VAL A 4 -10.92 -1.44 -8.42
N GLY A 5 -10.05 -1.37 -7.42
CA GLY A 5 -10.46 -1.35 -6.02
C GLY A 5 -11.30 -0.13 -5.67
N LEU A 6 -10.88 1.07 -6.11
CA LEU A 6 -11.64 2.31 -5.92
C LEU A 6 -13.00 2.27 -6.61
N PHE A 7 -13.05 1.75 -7.84
CA PHE A 7 -14.32 1.56 -8.55
C PHE A 7 -15.23 0.57 -7.81
N GLY A 8 -14.66 -0.50 -7.25
CA GLY A 8 -15.41 -1.44 -6.41
C GLY A 8 -15.99 -0.79 -5.15
N ILE A 9 -15.21 0.02 -4.44
CA ILE A 9 -15.66 0.79 -3.27
C ILE A 9 -16.78 1.75 -3.66
N MET A 10 -16.61 2.49 -4.74
CA MET A 10 -17.62 3.43 -5.24
C MET A 10 -18.95 2.72 -5.55
N THR A 11 -18.90 1.61 -6.27
CA THR A 11 -20.08 0.82 -6.65
C THR A 11 -20.77 0.24 -5.41
N LEU A 12 -20.01 -0.31 -4.48
CA LEU A 12 -20.54 -0.86 -3.24
C LEU A 12 -21.20 0.19 -2.37
N THR A 13 -20.57 1.36 -2.24
CA THR A 13 -21.11 2.48 -1.46
C THR A 13 -22.39 3.02 -2.11
N LEU A 14 -22.43 3.14 -3.44
CA LEU A 14 -23.63 3.54 -4.17
C LEU A 14 -24.78 2.54 -3.95
N ALA A 15 -24.49 1.24 -4.02
CA ALA A 15 -25.48 0.20 -3.78
C ALA A 15 -26.01 0.24 -2.34
N ASP A 16 -25.13 0.42 -1.34
CA ASP A 16 -25.52 0.50 0.07
C ASP A 16 -26.39 1.73 0.36
N VAL A 17 -26.01 2.90 -0.15
CA VAL A 17 -26.77 4.15 0.03
C VAL A 17 -28.13 4.05 -0.67
N SER A 18 -28.18 3.48 -1.89
CA SER A 18 -29.42 3.28 -2.64
C SER A 18 -30.34 2.30 -1.92
N GLY A 19 -29.80 1.21 -1.39
CA GLY A 19 -30.55 0.23 -0.60
C GLY A 19 -31.18 0.85 0.66
N ARG A 20 -30.42 1.68 1.37
CA ARG A 20 -30.94 2.42 2.54
C ARG A 20 -32.06 3.38 2.18
N LYS A 21 -31.93 4.12 1.08
CA LYS A 21 -32.92 5.12 0.67
C LYS A 21 -34.20 4.52 0.08
N LEU A 22 -34.06 3.46 -0.74
CA LEU A 22 -35.18 2.91 -1.50
C LEU A 22 -35.86 1.74 -0.78
N LEU A 23 -35.08 0.93 -0.05
CA LEU A 23 -35.54 -0.31 0.58
C LEU A 23 -35.52 -0.25 2.11
N SER A 24 -35.10 0.89 2.70
CA SER A 24 -34.87 1.03 4.16
C SER A 24 -33.99 -0.08 4.75
N SER A 25 -33.16 -0.69 3.92
CA SER A 25 -32.26 -1.80 4.28
C SER A 25 -30.85 -1.51 3.75
N SER A 26 -29.84 -1.63 4.62
CA SER A 26 -28.43 -1.56 4.22
C SER A 26 -27.96 -2.89 3.69
N VAL A 27 -26.95 -2.88 2.81
CA VAL A 27 -26.27 -4.11 2.37
C VAL A 27 -25.51 -4.68 3.56
N PRO A 28 -25.81 -5.91 4.04
CA PRO A 28 -25.09 -6.50 5.16
C PRO A 28 -23.59 -6.62 4.84
N GLY A 29 -22.73 -6.13 5.74
CA GLY A 29 -21.28 -6.21 5.56
C GLY A 29 -20.66 -5.24 4.56
N ALA A 30 -21.43 -4.31 3.97
CA ALA A 30 -20.89 -3.31 3.04
C ALA A 30 -19.74 -2.50 3.65
N LEU A 31 -19.83 -2.15 4.92
CA LEU A 31 -18.79 -1.44 5.65
C LEU A 31 -17.51 -2.28 5.73
N GLU A 32 -17.62 -3.55 6.12
CA GLU A 32 -16.47 -4.46 6.26
C GLU A 32 -15.76 -4.68 4.94
N ILE A 33 -16.51 -4.89 3.85
CA ILE A 33 -15.94 -5.05 2.50
C ILE A 33 -15.24 -3.75 2.07
N THR A 34 -15.84 -2.60 2.35
CA THR A 34 -15.24 -1.30 2.02
C THR A 34 -13.92 -1.09 2.75
N GLU A 35 -13.86 -1.40 4.05
CA GLU A 35 -12.65 -1.31 4.86
C GLU A 35 -11.54 -2.23 4.32
N LEU A 36 -11.86 -3.48 4.00
CA LEU A 36 -10.91 -4.44 3.45
C LEU A 36 -10.39 -4.01 2.06
N LEU A 37 -11.29 -3.54 1.19
CA LEU A 37 -10.92 -3.02 -0.12
C LEU A 37 -10.05 -1.76 -0.01
N LEU A 38 -10.37 -0.85 0.92
CA LEU A 38 -9.60 0.36 1.15
C LEU A 38 -8.16 0.03 1.55
N VAL A 39 -7.99 -0.90 2.48
CA VAL A 39 -6.67 -1.37 2.92
C VAL A 39 -5.90 -1.98 1.74
N LEU A 40 -6.53 -2.85 0.94
CA LEU A 40 -5.90 -3.44 -0.24
C LEU A 40 -5.48 -2.37 -1.27
N VAL A 41 -6.32 -1.37 -1.51
CA VAL A 41 -6.03 -0.26 -2.43
C VAL A 41 -4.80 0.52 -1.95
N ILE A 42 -4.77 0.90 -0.66
CA ILE A 42 -3.64 1.65 -0.08
C ILE A 42 -2.35 0.85 -0.23
N PHE A 43 -2.32 -0.39 0.23
CA PHE A 43 -1.11 -1.21 0.20
C PHE A 43 -0.69 -1.63 -1.22
N SER A 44 -1.63 -1.77 -2.17
CA SER A 44 -1.28 -2.02 -3.58
C SER A 44 -0.65 -0.80 -4.28
N GLY A 45 -0.90 0.40 -3.77
CA GLY A 45 -0.29 1.63 -4.26
C GLY A 45 1.17 1.82 -3.83
N LEU A 46 1.57 1.28 -2.68
CA LEU A 46 2.90 1.47 -2.11
C LEU A 46 4.05 1.08 -3.06
N PRO A 47 4.06 -0.11 -3.70
CA PRO A 47 5.13 -0.48 -4.62
C PRO A 47 5.26 0.48 -5.80
N LEU A 48 4.14 1.00 -6.29
CA LEU A 48 4.11 1.91 -7.43
C LEU A 48 4.67 3.29 -7.08
N VAL A 49 4.31 3.81 -5.91
CA VAL A 49 4.85 5.09 -5.39
C VAL A 49 6.35 4.98 -5.16
N SER A 50 6.80 3.86 -4.59
CA SER A 50 8.23 3.58 -4.38
C SER A 50 9.01 3.54 -5.70
N LEU A 51 8.47 2.89 -6.75
CA LEU A 51 9.12 2.82 -8.07
C LEU A 51 9.21 4.18 -8.76
N ARG A 52 8.28 5.10 -8.49
CA ARG A 52 8.30 6.45 -9.07
C ARG A 52 9.22 7.42 -8.34
N GLY A 53 9.83 7.00 -7.22
CA GLY A 53 10.69 7.86 -6.41
C GLY A 53 9.93 9.04 -5.77
N GLU A 54 8.61 8.98 -5.74
CA GLU A 54 7.74 10.04 -5.18
C GLU A 54 7.71 10.03 -3.64
N HIS A 55 8.63 9.29 -3.00
CA HIS A 55 8.87 9.47 -1.57
C HIS A 55 9.44 10.85 -1.36
N VAL A 56 8.76 11.61 -0.50
CA VAL A 56 9.03 13.01 -0.12
C VAL A 56 10.51 13.37 -0.30
N VAL A 57 10.84 13.82 -1.51
CA VAL A 57 12.14 14.39 -1.78
C VAL A 57 12.04 15.79 -1.21
N PHE A 58 12.86 16.08 -0.22
CA PHE A 58 13.04 17.47 0.24
C PHE A 58 13.85 18.22 -0.82
N ASP A 59 13.25 18.43 -2.01
CA ASP A 59 13.86 19.20 -3.11
C ASP A 59 14.39 20.55 -2.66
N SER A 60 13.76 21.12 -1.62
CA SER A 60 14.17 22.39 -1.04
C SER A 60 15.53 22.34 -0.33
N LEU A 61 15.98 21.18 0.14
CA LEU A 61 17.29 21.00 0.77
C LEU A 61 18.38 20.56 -0.22
N ASP A 62 18.00 20.00 -1.35
CA ASP A 62 18.91 19.46 -2.35
C ASP A 62 19.86 20.51 -2.95
N ALA A 63 19.43 21.77 -2.97
CA ALA A 63 20.26 22.89 -3.45
C ALA A 63 21.41 23.27 -2.50
N LEU A 64 21.35 22.88 -1.22
CA LEU A 64 22.35 23.22 -0.20
C LEU A 64 23.30 22.09 0.16
N ILE A 65 23.02 20.85 -0.27
CA ILE A 65 23.74 19.66 0.15
C ILE A 65 24.75 19.21 -0.93
N PRO A 66 26.03 18.97 -0.58
CA PRO A 66 27.01 18.46 -1.53
C PRO A 66 26.65 17.05 -2.02
N ALA A 67 27.00 16.74 -3.27
CA ALA A 67 26.58 15.52 -3.99
C ALA A 67 26.90 14.20 -3.25
N TRP A 68 27.99 14.12 -2.49
CA TRP A 68 28.34 12.93 -1.72
C TRP A 68 27.40 12.71 -0.52
N LEU A 69 26.95 13.81 0.11
CA LEU A 69 26.03 13.74 1.25
C LEU A 69 24.61 13.40 0.81
N ARG A 70 24.20 13.86 -0.40
CA ARG A 70 22.94 13.50 -1.04
C ARG A 70 22.83 11.98 -1.26
N ARG A 71 23.88 11.35 -1.75
CA ARG A 71 23.92 9.89 -1.95
C ARG A 71 23.81 9.13 -0.62
N ALA A 72 24.53 9.58 0.42
CA ALA A 72 24.44 9.00 1.74
C ALA A 72 23.03 9.14 2.34
N GLN A 73 22.39 10.31 2.18
CA GLN A 73 21.03 10.57 2.62
C GLN A 73 20.03 9.67 1.90
N GLN A 74 20.10 9.53 0.58
CA GLN A 74 19.24 8.63 -0.19
C GLN A 74 19.38 7.18 0.28
N LEU A 75 20.58 6.67 0.42
CA LEU A 75 20.82 5.32 0.90
C LEU A 75 20.28 5.10 2.32
N LEU A 76 20.38 6.09 3.18
CA LEU A 76 19.87 6.02 4.54
C LEU A 76 18.34 6.00 4.55
N VAL A 77 17.68 6.85 3.75
CA VAL A 77 16.22 6.90 3.65
C VAL A 77 15.68 5.61 3.05
N GLU A 78 16.23 5.15 1.91
CA GLU A 78 15.83 3.89 1.28
C GLU A 78 16.03 2.69 2.20
N GLY A 79 17.17 2.64 2.90
CA GLY A 79 17.45 1.59 3.87
C GLY A 79 16.50 1.60 5.05
N LEU A 80 16.15 2.77 5.58
CA LEU A 80 15.20 2.90 6.67
C LEU A 80 13.78 2.51 6.25
N CYS A 81 13.35 2.93 5.05
CA CYS A 81 12.07 2.55 4.47
C CYS A 81 11.99 1.03 4.23
N ALA A 82 13.03 0.44 3.64
CA ALA A 82 13.12 -1.00 3.43
C ALA A 82 13.03 -1.78 4.75
N ALA A 83 13.78 -1.36 5.77
CA ALA A 83 13.79 -1.99 7.08
C ALA A 83 12.42 -1.88 7.78
N ALA A 84 11.79 -0.71 7.74
CA ALA A 84 10.47 -0.49 8.32
C ALA A 84 9.41 -1.35 7.64
N LEU A 85 9.38 -1.37 6.29
CA LEU A 85 8.42 -2.16 5.52
C LEU A 85 8.65 -3.68 5.69
N ALA A 86 9.90 -4.12 5.74
CA ALA A 86 10.22 -5.53 6.04
C ALA A 86 9.77 -5.92 7.45
N GLY A 87 9.98 -5.03 8.43
CA GLY A 87 9.48 -5.23 9.79
C GLY A 87 7.96 -5.34 9.86
N ILE A 88 7.24 -4.46 9.15
CA ILE A 88 5.78 -4.51 9.04
C ILE A 88 5.35 -5.81 8.35
N ALA A 89 5.98 -6.20 7.25
CA ALA A 89 5.68 -7.45 6.54
C ALA A 89 5.81 -8.67 7.45
N TYR A 90 6.89 -8.75 8.23
CA TYR A 90 7.10 -9.80 9.21
C TYR A 90 6.03 -9.82 10.30
N LEU A 91 5.70 -8.65 10.87
CA LEU A 91 4.65 -8.54 11.89
C LEU A 91 3.27 -8.94 11.35
N MET A 92 2.95 -8.54 10.10
CA MET A 92 1.71 -8.93 9.43
C MET A 92 1.66 -10.44 9.20
N TRP A 93 2.78 -11.05 8.84
CA TRP A 93 2.86 -12.50 8.68
C TRP A 93 2.58 -13.25 9.98
N VAL A 94 3.23 -12.86 11.08
CA VAL A 94 3.00 -13.43 12.41
C VAL A 94 1.56 -13.21 12.84
N LYS A 95 1.03 -11.99 12.65
CA LYS A 95 -0.34 -11.65 13.02
C LYS A 95 -1.37 -12.45 12.21
N ALA A 96 -1.15 -12.64 10.91
CA ALA A 96 -2.03 -13.46 10.07
C ALA A 96 -2.08 -14.92 10.55
N GLY A 97 -0.94 -15.48 10.97
CA GLY A 97 -0.89 -16.82 11.57
C GLY A 97 -1.74 -16.90 12.84
N GLN A 98 -1.62 -15.94 13.75
CA GLN A 98 -2.45 -15.88 14.97
C GLN A 98 -3.94 -15.78 14.64
N LEU A 99 -4.33 -14.90 13.70
CA LEU A 99 -5.72 -14.77 13.27
C LEU A 99 -6.28 -16.06 12.65
N ALA A 100 -5.44 -16.82 11.96
CA ALA A 100 -5.82 -18.12 11.42
C ALA A 100 -6.01 -19.18 12.52
N GLU A 101 -5.16 -19.18 13.55
CA GLU A 101 -5.25 -20.10 14.69
C GLU A 101 -6.46 -19.80 15.59
N TYR A 102 -6.72 -18.52 15.86
CA TYR A 102 -7.87 -18.11 16.71
C TYR A 102 -9.19 -18.14 15.96
N GLY A 103 -9.17 -18.27 14.63
CA GLY A 103 -10.39 -18.29 13.82
C GLY A 103 -11.11 -16.94 13.80
N ASP A 104 -10.36 -15.84 13.93
CA ASP A 104 -10.93 -14.50 13.94
C ASP A 104 -11.62 -14.17 12.61
N THR A 105 -12.86 -13.73 12.73
CA THR A 105 -13.71 -13.39 11.58
C THR A 105 -14.29 -11.98 11.72
N THR A 106 -14.72 -11.41 10.59
CA THR A 106 -15.45 -10.15 10.58
C THR A 106 -16.79 -10.26 11.32
N ALA A 107 -17.28 -9.16 11.86
CA ALA A 107 -18.43 -9.15 12.75
C ALA A 107 -19.74 -9.55 12.04
N GLN A 108 -19.96 -9.09 10.81
CA GLN A 108 -21.21 -9.30 10.06
C GLN A 108 -21.11 -10.44 9.06
N LEU A 109 -20.08 -10.46 8.22
CA LEU A 109 -19.91 -11.45 7.16
C LEU A 109 -19.25 -12.75 7.66
N LYS A 110 -18.66 -12.74 8.85
CA LYS A 110 -17.91 -13.87 9.42
C LYS A 110 -16.84 -14.43 8.46
N MET A 111 -16.25 -13.54 7.65
CA MET A 111 -15.15 -13.89 6.76
C MET A 111 -13.85 -13.91 7.56
N SER A 112 -12.99 -14.89 7.30
CA SER A 112 -11.67 -14.94 7.93
C SER A 112 -10.83 -13.71 7.57
N LEU A 113 -10.27 -13.05 8.58
CA LEU A 113 -9.38 -11.89 8.42
C LEU A 113 -7.96 -12.30 8.00
N ALA A 114 -7.54 -13.52 8.30
CA ALA A 114 -6.20 -14.01 8.03
C ALA A 114 -5.72 -13.83 6.58
N PRO A 115 -6.48 -14.20 5.52
CA PRO A 115 -6.02 -14.07 4.14
C PRO A 115 -5.75 -12.60 3.75
N PHE A 116 -6.54 -11.66 4.25
CA PHE A 116 -6.34 -10.23 3.97
C PHE A 116 -5.05 -9.71 4.60
N VAL A 117 -4.76 -10.12 5.83
CA VAL A 117 -3.52 -9.73 6.52
C VAL A 117 -2.30 -10.36 5.87
N TYR A 118 -2.39 -11.59 5.35
CA TYR A 118 -1.33 -12.19 4.53
C TYR A 118 -1.06 -11.39 3.25
N VAL A 119 -2.09 -10.96 2.54
CA VAL A 119 -1.94 -10.14 1.32
C VAL A 119 -1.25 -8.81 1.64
N ILE A 120 -1.62 -8.15 2.73
CA ILE A 120 -0.95 -6.92 3.19
C ILE A 120 0.53 -7.19 3.47
N GLY A 121 0.86 -8.27 4.19
CA GLY A 121 2.23 -8.66 4.47
C GLY A 121 3.05 -8.89 3.20
N VAL A 122 2.48 -9.57 2.19
CA VAL A 122 3.12 -9.77 0.89
C VAL A 122 3.35 -8.44 0.17
N LEU A 123 2.36 -7.55 0.13
CA LEU A 123 2.49 -6.24 -0.52
C LEU A 123 3.56 -5.38 0.16
N CYS A 124 3.62 -5.36 1.48
CA CYS A 124 4.70 -4.69 2.22
C CYS A 124 6.07 -5.31 1.91
N GLY A 125 6.16 -6.64 1.82
CA GLY A 125 7.40 -7.34 1.47
C GLY A 125 7.87 -7.01 0.05
N VAL A 126 6.96 -6.97 -0.91
CA VAL A 126 7.26 -6.53 -2.29
C VAL A 126 7.75 -5.09 -2.31
N THR A 127 7.12 -4.20 -1.55
CA THR A 127 7.55 -2.79 -1.48
C THR A 127 8.94 -2.69 -0.84
N ALA A 128 9.21 -3.45 0.22
CA ALA A 128 10.54 -3.49 0.84
C ALA A 128 11.62 -3.95 -0.16
N LEU A 129 11.32 -4.98 -0.98
CA LEU A 129 12.21 -5.43 -2.05
C LEU A 129 12.47 -4.35 -3.10
N VAL A 130 11.45 -3.59 -3.47
CA VAL A 130 11.60 -2.45 -4.40
C VAL A 130 12.59 -1.43 -3.84
N HIS A 131 12.48 -1.06 -2.55
CA HIS A 131 13.44 -0.14 -1.91
C HIS A 131 14.87 -0.69 -1.89
N VAL A 132 15.04 -1.99 -1.64
CA VAL A 132 16.36 -2.63 -1.70
C VAL A 132 16.95 -2.58 -3.12
N ILE A 133 16.13 -2.79 -4.15
CA ILE A 133 16.57 -2.69 -5.56
C ILE A 133 16.96 -1.25 -5.90
N LEU A 134 16.18 -0.27 -5.49
CA LEU A 134 16.49 1.16 -5.69
C LEU A 134 17.79 1.58 -4.99
N MET A 135 18.07 1.01 -3.82
CA MET A 135 19.32 1.24 -3.10
C MET A 135 20.54 0.75 -3.89
N VAL A 136 20.40 -0.37 -4.63
CA VAL A 136 21.49 -0.97 -5.42
C VAL A 136 21.62 -0.32 -6.82
N GLN A 137 20.50 0.12 -7.40
CA GLN A 137 20.44 0.71 -8.75
C GLN A 137 19.82 2.12 -8.73
N PRO A 138 20.56 3.15 -8.30
CA PRO A 138 20.03 4.51 -8.21
C PRO A 138 19.68 5.17 -9.56
N GLU A 139 20.11 4.60 -10.69
CA GLU A 139 19.86 5.16 -12.03
C GLU A 139 18.51 4.75 -12.65
N ALA A 140 17.79 3.79 -12.08
CA ALA A 140 16.54 3.28 -12.65
C ALA A 140 15.37 4.29 -12.60
N THR A 141 15.45 5.31 -11.74
CA THR A 141 14.38 6.29 -11.54
C THR A 141 14.34 7.40 -12.60
N HIS A 142 15.45 7.67 -13.30
CA HIS A 142 15.53 8.77 -14.27
C HIS A 142 14.85 8.47 -15.61
N HIS A 143 14.67 7.20 -16.00
CA HIS A 143 14.10 6.84 -17.30
C HIS A 143 12.58 6.75 -17.35
N LEU A 144 11.89 6.60 -16.21
CA LEU A 144 10.43 6.47 -16.18
C LEU A 144 9.69 7.82 -16.05
N GLY A 145 10.38 8.89 -15.63
CA GLY A 145 9.79 10.21 -15.45
C GLY A 145 9.69 11.05 -16.74
N THR A 146 10.49 10.76 -17.76
CA THR A 146 10.57 11.55 -19.00
C THR A 146 9.58 11.14 -20.08
N GLU A 147 8.99 9.96 -20.02
CA GLU A 147 8.05 9.49 -21.05
C GLU A 147 6.59 9.92 -20.83
N VAL A 148 6.22 10.39 -19.65
CA VAL A 148 4.81 10.75 -19.34
C VAL A 148 4.56 12.27 -19.44
N GLY A 149 5.60 13.08 -19.61
CA GLY A 149 5.50 14.56 -19.72
C GLY A 149 5.40 15.10 -21.14
N GLY A 150 5.30 14.26 -22.15
CA GLY A 150 5.39 14.63 -23.56
C GLY A 150 4.17 14.26 -24.42
N ALA A 151 2.93 14.41 -23.90
CA ALA A 151 1.70 14.30 -24.69
C ALA A 151 0.70 15.38 -24.30
#